data_045b0c509dfe8a27dc7aed1499caef64
#
_entry.id   045b0c509dfe8a27dc7aed1499caef64
#
_cell.length_a   1.000
_cell.length_b   1.000
_cell.length_c   1.000
_cell.angle_alpha   90.00
_cell.angle_beta   90.00
_cell.angle_gamma   90.00
#
_symmetry.space_group_name_H-M   'P 1'
#
loop_
_entity.id
_entity.type
_entity.pdbx_description
1 polymer ?
#
loop_
_entity_poly.entity_id
_entity_poly.type
_entity_poly.pdbx_seq_one_letter_code
_entity_poly.pdbx_strand_id
1 'polypeptide(L)'
;MLTAEEVATPAASGVPEEAARVLAQLARHQHVRGCIALTASDLRVIWSGGVVFASKEKLAQIVHFVRDTLNVTRRHVRVLEDNDQLGLMRIRTGAYELLITPSMCIFKSIMKNYAHNQAKHTYL
;
A
#
# COMPACT_ATOMS: atom_id res chain seq x y z
N MET A 1 -1.69 -19.51 12.30
CA MET A 1 -1.93 -18.26 11.57
C MET A 1 -0.90 -18.09 10.47
N LEU A 2 -1.35 -17.71 9.29
CA LEU A 2 -0.43 -17.50 8.17
C LEU A 2 0.38 -16.24 8.38
N THR A 3 1.67 -16.33 8.13
CA THR A 3 2.54 -15.16 8.10
C THR A 3 2.46 -14.51 6.72
N ALA A 4 3.10 -13.35 6.57
CA ALA A 4 3.16 -12.68 5.28
C ALA A 4 3.85 -13.57 4.24
N GLU A 5 4.88 -14.31 4.62
CA GLU A 5 5.57 -15.21 3.70
C GLU A 5 4.68 -16.38 3.28
N GLU A 6 3.86 -16.87 4.20
CA GLU A 6 2.97 -17.98 3.87
C GLU A 6 1.84 -17.56 2.96
N VAL A 7 1.41 -16.31 3.05
CA VAL A 7 0.37 -15.79 2.17
C VAL A 7 0.91 -15.58 0.76
N ALA A 8 2.14 -15.14 0.64
CA ALA A 8 2.75 -14.86 -0.65
C ALA A 8 3.56 -16.07 -1.13
N THR A 9 3.31 -16.49 -2.35
CA THR A 9 4.08 -17.53 -3.03
C THR A 9 4.80 -16.88 -4.19
N PRO A 10 6.09 -16.58 -4.08
CA PRO A 10 6.79 -15.77 -5.08
C PRO A 10 6.65 -16.28 -6.51
N ALA A 11 6.79 -17.58 -6.71
CA ALA A 11 6.70 -18.15 -8.05
C ALA A 11 5.31 -17.95 -8.66
N ALA A 12 4.26 -18.09 -7.85
CA ALA A 12 2.89 -17.93 -8.31
C ALA A 12 2.51 -16.47 -8.46
N SER A 13 3.08 -15.59 -7.64
CA SER A 13 2.73 -14.17 -7.66
C SER A 13 3.49 -13.38 -8.73
N GLY A 14 4.58 -13.92 -9.26
CA GLY A 14 5.40 -13.21 -10.22
C GLY A 14 6.40 -12.25 -9.59
N VAL A 15 6.53 -12.26 -8.26
CA VAL A 15 7.47 -11.40 -7.54
C VAL A 15 8.78 -12.17 -7.35
N PRO A 16 9.94 -11.54 -7.64
CA PRO A 16 11.23 -12.18 -7.36
C PRO A 16 11.34 -12.55 -5.89
N GLU A 17 12.01 -13.65 -5.62
CA GLU A 17 12.14 -14.16 -4.25
C GLU A 17 12.70 -13.12 -3.29
N GLU A 18 13.72 -12.39 -3.73
CA GLU A 18 14.33 -11.35 -2.90
C GLU A 18 13.34 -10.23 -2.58
N ALA A 19 12.58 -9.79 -3.57
CA ALA A 19 11.57 -8.77 -3.37
C ALA A 19 10.49 -9.23 -2.41
N ALA A 20 10.05 -10.48 -2.54
CA ALA A 20 9.06 -11.04 -1.64
C ALA A 20 9.58 -11.09 -0.20
N ARG A 21 10.86 -11.38 -0.02
CA ARG A 21 11.46 -11.39 1.31
C ARG A 21 11.45 -10.00 1.94
N VAL A 22 11.80 -8.98 1.17
CA VAL A 22 11.78 -7.59 1.65
C VAL A 22 10.37 -7.16 2.00
N LEU A 23 9.40 -7.48 1.15
CA LEU A 23 7.99 -7.16 1.41
C LEU A 23 7.48 -7.85 2.68
N ALA A 24 7.87 -9.10 2.88
CA ALA A 24 7.48 -9.84 4.08
C ALA A 24 8.07 -9.20 5.34
N GLN A 25 9.30 -8.73 5.28
CA GLN A 25 9.93 -8.02 6.39
C GLN A 25 9.20 -6.70 6.69
N LEU A 26 8.85 -5.94 5.64
CA LEU A 26 8.09 -4.71 5.81
C LEU A 26 6.73 -4.96 6.45
N ALA A 27 6.07 -6.03 6.03
CA ALA A 27 4.75 -6.36 6.55
C ALA A 27 4.77 -6.73 8.03
N ARG A 28 5.92 -7.13 8.55
CA ARG A 28 6.08 -7.47 9.96
C ARG A 28 6.56 -6.30 10.81
N HIS A 29 6.83 -5.17 10.20
CA HIS A 29 7.28 -4.01 10.94
C HIS A 29 6.18 -3.54 11.91
N GLN A 30 6.59 -2.98 13.04
CA GLN A 30 5.70 -2.71 14.17
C GLN A 30 4.44 -1.94 13.81
N HIS A 31 4.55 -0.92 12.97
CA HIS A 31 3.42 -0.06 12.63
C HIS A 31 2.84 -0.36 11.27
N VAL A 32 3.40 -1.31 10.53
CA VAL A 32 2.90 -1.69 9.23
C VAL A 32 1.81 -2.74 9.40
N ARG A 33 0.62 -2.44 8.90
CA ARG A 33 -0.53 -3.35 8.97
C ARG A 33 -0.60 -4.26 7.76
N GLY A 34 -0.01 -3.84 6.66
CA GLY A 34 0.02 -4.65 5.47
C GLY A 34 0.77 -3.98 4.34
N CYS A 35 1.17 -4.78 3.38
CA CYS A 35 1.82 -4.33 2.15
C CYS A 35 1.20 -5.05 0.97
N ILE A 36 1.15 -4.37 -0.15
CA ILE A 36 0.68 -4.93 -1.41
C ILE A 36 1.69 -4.57 -2.48
N ALA A 37 2.05 -5.54 -3.31
CA ALA A 37 2.82 -5.28 -4.52
C ALA A 37 1.90 -5.44 -5.73
N LEU A 38 2.02 -4.51 -6.66
CA LEU A 38 1.16 -4.42 -7.82
C LEU A 38 2.01 -4.39 -9.09
N THR A 39 1.44 -4.90 -10.20
CA THR A 39 2.08 -4.68 -11.49
C THR A 39 1.96 -3.20 -11.85
N ALA A 40 3.03 -2.63 -12.39
CA ALA A 40 3.05 -1.20 -12.72
C ALA A 40 2.07 -0.85 -13.84
N SER A 41 1.86 -1.78 -14.76
CA SER A 41 1.04 -1.52 -15.95
C SER A 41 -0.46 -1.56 -15.65
N ASP A 42 -0.96 -2.68 -15.11
CA ASP A 42 -2.39 -2.89 -14.94
C ASP A 42 -2.83 -2.97 -13.47
N LEU A 43 -1.92 -2.70 -12.55
CA LEU A 43 -2.19 -2.62 -11.12
C LEU A 43 -2.82 -3.91 -10.57
N ARG A 44 -2.33 -5.06 -11.05
CA ARG A 44 -2.77 -6.35 -10.55
C ARG A 44 -1.95 -6.72 -9.33
N VAL A 45 -2.60 -7.23 -8.29
CA VAL A 45 -1.91 -7.67 -7.08
C VAL A 45 -1.08 -8.90 -7.37
N ILE A 46 0.21 -8.82 -7.12
CA ILE A 46 1.14 -9.94 -7.29
C ILE A 46 1.71 -10.41 -5.96
N TRP A 47 1.49 -9.66 -4.90
CA TRP A 47 1.89 -10.06 -3.55
C TRP A 47 1.08 -9.25 -2.54
N SER A 48 0.69 -9.88 -1.47
CA SER A 48 0.08 -9.17 -0.34
C SER A 48 0.47 -9.88 0.95
N GLY A 49 0.57 -9.11 2.02
CA GLY A 49 0.91 -9.66 3.33
C GLY A 49 0.62 -8.66 4.42
N GLY A 50 0.57 -9.16 5.65
CA GLY A 50 0.28 -8.35 6.82
C GLY A 50 -1.09 -8.65 7.40
N VAL A 51 -1.27 -8.25 8.67
CA VAL A 51 -2.48 -8.64 9.43
C VAL A 51 -3.76 -8.09 8.85
N VAL A 52 -3.72 -6.90 8.27
CA VAL A 52 -4.94 -6.30 7.73
C VAL A 52 -5.44 -7.07 6.50
N PHE A 53 -4.54 -7.73 5.77
CA PHE A 53 -4.89 -8.43 4.56
C PHE A 53 -5.16 -9.93 4.78
N ALA A 54 -5.22 -10.36 6.05
CA ALA A 54 -5.79 -11.66 6.36
C ALA A 54 -7.28 -11.71 6.00
N SER A 55 -7.93 -10.55 5.99
CA SER A 55 -9.31 -10.42 5.51
C SER A 55 -9.30 -10.18 4.02
N LYS A 56 -9.89 -11.09 3.25
CA LYS A 56 -10.01 -10.94 1.80
C LYS A 56 -10.85 -9.74 1.43
N GLU A 57 -11.87 -9.46 2.23
CA GLU A 57 -12.73 -8.30 2.00
C GLU A 57 -11.95 -7.00 2.17
N LYS A 58 -11.15 -6.89 3.22
CA LYS A 58 -10.34 -5.71 3.45
C LYS A 58 -9.31 -5.53 2.35
N LEU A 59 -8.68 -6.62 1.91
CA LEU A 59 -7.74 -6.58 0.80
C LEU A 59 -8.41 -6.04 -0.45
N ALA A 60 -9.59 -6.55 -0.78
CA ALA A 60 -10.31 -6.11 -1.97
C ALA A 60 -10.66 -4.63 -1.90
N GLN A 61 -11.08 -4.15 -0.74
CA GLN A 61 -11.42 -2.74 -0.56
C GLN A 61 -10.20 -1.84 -0.76
N ILE A 62 -9.07 -2.21 -0.16
CA ILE A 62 -7.83 -1.43 -0.26
C ILE A 62 -7.31 -1.45 -1.69
N VAL A 63 -7.32 -2.61 -2.34
CA VAL A 63 -6.87 -2.73 -3.73
C VAL A 63 -7.71 -1.86 -4.66
N HIS A 64 -9.02 -1.89 -4.49
CA HIS A 64 -9.91 -1.07 -5.29
C HIS A 64 -9.60 0.42 -5.10
N PHE A 65 -9.45 0.84 -3.86
CA PHE A 65 -9.12 2.22 -3.54
C PHE A 65 -7.79 2.64 -4.15
N VAL A 66 -6.77 1.80 -4.01
CA VAL A 66 -5.43 2.10 -4.53
C VAL A 66 -5.45 2.19 -6.06
N ARG A 67 -6.14 1.26 -6.72
CA ARG A 67 -6.26 1.28 -8.18
C ARG A 67 -6.93 2.53 -8.69
N ASP A 68 -8.07 2.89 -8.10
CA ASP A 68 -8.80 4.08 -8.52
C ASP A 68 -7.96 5.34 -8.32
N THR A 69 -7.34 5.43 -7.15
CA THR A 69 -6.54 6.60 -6.80
C THR A 69 -5.34 6.74 -7.73
N LEU A 70 -4.63 5.63 -7.98
CA LEU A 70 -3.47 5.65 -8.87
C LEU A 70 -3.86 5.98 -10.30
N ASN A 71 -4.95 5.41 -10.80
CA ASN A 71 -5.36 5.67 -12.18
C ASN A 71 -5.72 7.13 -12.40
N VAL A 72 -6.46 7.71 -11.47
CA VAL A 72 -6.83 9.11 -11.56
C VAL A 72 -5.58 10.01 -11.45
N THR A 73 -4.74 9.73 -10.48
CA THR A 73 -3.56 10.55 -10.23
C THR A 73 -2.57 10.48 -11.38
N ARG A 74 -2.31 9.29 -11.92
CA ARG A 74 -1.43 9.14 -13.07
C ARG A 74 -1.89 9.96 -14.26
N ARG A 75 -3.19 9.94 -14.52
CA ARG A 75 -3.77 10.70 -15.62
C ARG A 75 -3.54 12.20 -15.44
N HIS A 76 -3.77 12.71 -14.25
CA HIS A 76 -3.60 14.12 -13.96
C HIS A 76 -2.13 14.56 -13.97
N VAL A 77 -1.24 13.71 -13.51
CA VAL A 77 0.19 13.99 -13.57
C VAL A 77 0.64 14.21 -15.02
N ARG A 78 0.16 13.38 -15.94
CA ARG A 78 0.49 13.51 -17.36
C ARG A 78 -0.09 14.77 -17.98
N VAL A 79 -1.22 15.22 -17.50
CA VAL A 79 -1.81 16.47 -17.99
C VAL A 79 -0.95 17.66 -17.57
N LEU A 80 -0.38 17.59 -16.36
CA LEU A 80 0.49 18.66 -15.87
C LEU A 80 1.83 18.71 -16.62
N GLU A 81 2.39 17.53 -16.90
CA GLU A 81 3.68 17.44 -17.57
C GLU A 81 3.76 16.12 -18.33
N ASP A 82 3.92 16.17 -19.66
CA ASP A 82 3.80 15.00 -20.53
C ASP A 82 4.71 13.82 -20.14
N ASN A 83 5.94 14.10 -19.76
CA ASN A 83 6.92 13.06 -19.50
C ASN A 83 7.10 12.76 -18.03
N ASP A 84 6.23 13.30 -17.19
CA ASP A 84 6.34 13.10 -15.77
C ASP A 84 5.64 11.81 -15.36
N GLN A 85 6.06 11.28 -14.22
CA GLN A 85 5.51 10.06 -13.67
C GLN A 85 5.29 10.24 -12.17
N LEU A 86 4.23 9.58 -11.69
CA LEU A 86 3.97 9.58 -10.26
C LEU A 86 5.06 8.79 -9.53
N GLY A 87 5.71 9.42 -8.57
CA GLY A 87 6.73 8.76 -7.77
C GLY A 87 6.20 8.23 -6.46
N LEU A 88 5.44 9.05 -5.73
CA LEU A 88 4.95 8.68 -4.41
C LEU A 88 3.67 9.43 -4.11
N MET A 89 2.72 8.74 -3.53
CA MET A 89 1.51 9.35 -2.99
C MET A 89 1.37 8.92 -1.54
N ARG A 90 1.05 9.87 -0.69
CA ARG A 90 0.87 9.62 0.72
C ARG A 90 -0.51 10.09 1.13
N ILE A 91 -1.29 9.18 1.71
CA ILE A 91 -2.64 9.48 2.16
C ILE A 91 -2.70 9.19 3.65
N ARG A 92 -3.08 10.18 4.42
CA ARG A 92 -3.21 10.03 5.86
C ARG A 92 -4.66 10.27 6.26
N THR A 93 -5.23 9.31 6.97
CA THR A 93 -6.54 9.46 7.60
C THR A 93 -6.35 9.64 9.09
N GLY A 94 -7.43 9.68 9.83
CA GLY A 94 -7.34 9.77 11.28
C GLY A 94 -6.70 8.55 11.94
N ALA A 95 -6.81 7.38 11.31
CA ALA A 95 -6.35 6.12 11.89
C ALA A 95 -5.19 5.49 11.13
N TYR A 96 -5.04 5.80 9.85
CA TYR A 96 -4.12 5.07 8.97
C TYR A 96 -3.33 6.00 8.08
N GLU A 97 -2.28 5.45 7.52
CA GLU A 97 -1.48 6.10 6.50
C GLU A 97 -1.19 5.10 5.40
N LEU A 98 -1.39 5.51 4.16
CA LEU A 98 -1.03 4.71 2.99
C LEU A 98 0.10 5.39 2.26
N LEU A 99 1.15 4.65 1.98
CA LEU A 99 2.25 5.09 1.14
C LEU A 99 2.15 4.31 -0.16
N ILE A 100 1.88 5.00 -1.25
CA ILE A 100 1.57 4.37 -2.53
C ILE A 100 2.59 4.80 -3.56
N THR A 101 3.28 3.82 -4.13
CA THR A 101 4.13 4.02 -5.31
C THR A 101 3.45 3.34 -6.49
N PRO A 102 3.94 3.53 -7.71
CA PRO A 102 3.34 2.85 -8.87
C PRO A 102 3.31 1.32 -8.77
N SER A 103 4.10 0.72 -7.88
CA SER A 103 4.17 -0.73 -7.80
C SER A 103 3.90 -1.29 -6.40
N MET A 104 3.69 -0.44 -5.41
CA MET A 104 3.56 -0.91 -4.04
C MET A 104 2.69 0.00 -3.19
N CYS A 105 1.95 -0.60 -2.27
CA CYS A 105 1.21 0.15 -1.26
C CYS A 105 1.57 -0.39 0.12
N ILE A 106 1.92 0.50 1.03
CA ILE A 106 2.17 0.16 2.43
C ILE A 106 1.06 0.78 3.26
N PHE A 107 0.37 -0.07 4.02
CA PHE A 107 -0.72 0.33 4.89
C PHE A 107 -0.20 0.35 6.33
N LYS A 108 -0.17 1.54 6.93
CA LYS A 108 0.38 1.73 8.26
C LYS A 108 -0.70 2.21 9.21
N SER A 109 -0.61 1.81 10.47
CA SER A 109 -1.44 2.41 11.50
C SER A 109 -0.73 3.66 12.03
N ILE A 110 -1.51 4.65 12.40
CA ILE A 110 -0.98 5.84 13.05
C ILE A 110 -1.08 5.62 14.56
N MET A 111 -0.01 5.96 15.28
CA MET A 111 -0.02 5.84 16.72
C MET A 111 -1.12 6.71 17.30
N LYS A 112 -1.80 6.19 18.31
CA LYS A 112 -2.96 6.85 18.89
C LYS A 112 -2.65 8.26 19.37
N ASN A 113 -1.52 8.44 20.04
CA ASN A 113 -1.11 9.75 20.53
C ASN A 113 -0.83 10.72 19.40
N TYR A 114 -0.20 10.24 18.34
CA TYR A 114 0.11 11.05 17.18
C TYR A 114 -1.18 11.51 16.49
N ALA A 115 -2.10 10.59 16.29
CA ALA A 115 -3.38 10.91 15.67
C ALA A 115 -4.16 11.95 16.48
N HIS A 116 -4.15 11.80 17.80
CA HIS A 116 -4.81 12.73 18.69
C HIS A 116 -4.21 14.15 18.58
N ASN A 117 -2.89 14.24 18.58
CA ASN A 117 -2.20 15.51 18.45
C ASN A 117 -2.47 16.16 17.09
N GLN A 118 -2.50 15.37 16.04
CA GLN A 118 -2.81 15.89 14.71
C GLN A 118 -4.23 16.44 14.65
N ALA A 119 -5.18 15.77 15.28
CA ALA A 119 -6.56 16.23 15.33
C ALA A 119 -6.67 17.58 16.03
N LYS A 120 -5.86 17.81 17.05
CA LYS A 120 -5.85 19.07 17.77
C LYS A 120 -5.29 20.23 16.97
N HIS A 121 -4.37 19.94 16.05
CA HIS A 121 -3.66 20.98 15.32
C HIS A 121 -4.06 21.09 13.85
N THR A 122 -5.06 20.33 13.42
CA THR A 122 -5.54 20.35 12.03
C THR A 122 -6.74 21.27 11.92
N TYR A 123 -6.60 22.29 11.16
CA TYR A 123 -7.69 23.19 10.91
C TYR A 123 -7.86 23.38 9.45
N LEU A 124 -8.57 23.20 9.13
CA LEU A 124 -8.81 23.37 7.97
C LEU A 124 -9.01 23.77 7.18
#